data_6c75ebdd8bf79ac54e70273ab3ebe150
#
_entry.id   6c75ebdd8bf79ac54e70273ab3ebe150
#
_cell.length_a   1.000
_cell.length_b   1.000
_cell.length_c   1.000
_cell.angle_alpha   90.00
_cell.angle_beta   90.00
_cell.angle_gamma   90.00
#
_symmetry.space_group_name_H-M   'P 1'
#
loop_
_entity.id
_entity.type
_entity.pdbx_description
1 polymer ?
#
loop_
_entity_poly.entity_id
_entity_poly.type
_entity_poly.pdbx_seq_one_letter_code
_entity_poly.pdbx_strand_id
1 'polypeptide(L)'
;MQFSRRQLITMAAACSALPQTVFANTPTEITWDDLIPPGVPYSEIIGEGEIDELNDVWRPIFDDNAIKLNTSLNDAYIKIPGYIIPIDMTGDGIKSFVLVPYFGACIHTPPPPPNQLVFVTTEIPWPSENLWDAVWVTGVMKGQLQATDVADTGYSLSADSVSVYEW
;
A
#
# COMPACT_ATOMS: atom_id res chain seq x y z
N MET A 1 -44.26 63.01 16.73
CA MET A 1 -42.97 62.35 17.23
C MET A 1 -42.41 61.52 16.12
N GLN A 2 -41.31 62.01 15.51
CA GLN A 2 -40.65 61.34 14.38
C GLN A 2 -39.53 60.50 14.95
N PHE A 3 -39.61 59.16 14.72
CA PHE A 3 -38.50 58.28 15.04
C PHE A 3 -37.47 58.27 13.89
N SER A 4 -36.27 58.69 14.22
CA SER A 4 -35.13 58.75 13.31
C SER A 4 -34.64 57.37 12.88
N ARG A 5 -34.48 57.21 11.55
CA ARG A 5 -34.01 56.00 10.87
C ARG A 5 -32.47 55.88 10.89
N ARG A 6 -31.81 55.95 12.03
CA ARG A 6 -30.35 55.81 12.08
C ARG A 6 -29.86 55.06 13.31
N GLN A 7 -30.14 53.78 13.36
CA GLN A 7 -29.40 52.82 14.16
C GLN A 7 -29.50 51.42 13.56
N LEU A 8 -28.96 51.24 12.37
CA LEU A 8 -28.62 49.94 11.86
C LEU A 8 -27.26 49.59 12.51
N ILE A 9 -27.35 48.88 13.61
CA ILE A 9 -26.17 48.26 14.26
C ILE A 9 -25.69 47.14 13.34
N THR A 10 -24.56 47.38 12.72
CA THR A 10 -23.76 46.35 12.02
C THR A 10 -23.30 45.32 13.03
N MET A 11 -23.99 44.23 13.14
CA MET A 11 -23.48 42.99 13.77
C MET A 11 -22.47 42.40 12.83
N ALA A 12 -21.18 42.72 13.03
CA ALA A 12 -20.07 42.02 12.42
C ALA A 12 -20.01 40.61 13.05
N ALA A 13 -20.51 39.63 12.32
CA ALA A 13 -20.27 38.23 12.65
C ALA A 13 -18.78 37.94 12.49
N ALA A 14 -18.07 38.00 13.61
CA ALA A 14 -16.70 37.48 13.67
C ALA A 14 -16.77 35.96 13.48
N CYS A 15 -16.58 35.53 12.25
CA CYS A 15 -16.35 34.12 11.93
C CYS A 15 -14.97 33.76 12.48
N SER A 16 -14.92 33.29 13.72
CA SER A 16 -13.72 32.73 14.32
C SER A 16 -13.42 31.42 13.57
N ALA A 17 -12.56 31.50 12.55
CA ALA A 17 -11.92 30.34 11.94
C ALA A 17 -11.05 29.71 13.02
N LEU A 18 -11.56 28.69 13.67
CA LEU A 18 -10.73 27.82 14.50
C LEU A 18 -9.68 27.17 13.57
N PRO A 19 -8.38 27.24 13.91
CA PRO A 19 -7.39 26.50 13.18
C PRO A 19 -7.76 25.00 13.31
N GLN A 20 -8.15 24.40 12.20
CA GLN A 20 -8.20 22.95 12.13
C GLN A 20 -6.76 22.47 12.25
N THR A 21 -6.39 21.98 13.42
CA THR A 21 -5.16 21.22 13.58
C THR A 21 -5.31 19.96 12.74
N VAL A 22 -4.76 19.98 11.55
CA VAL A 22 -4.53 18.78 10.76
C VAL A 22 -3.50 17.99 11.56
N PHE A 23 -3.94 17.00 12.32
CA PHE A 23 -3.02 16.00 12.84
C PHE A 23 -2.47 15.28 11.62
N ALA A 24 -1.24 15.61 11.24
CA ALA A 24 -0.49 14.79 10.30
C ALA A 24 -0.36 13.41 10.95
N ASN A 25 -1.11 12.45 10.45
CA ASN A 25 -1.03 11.08 10.92
C ASN A 25 0.37 10.59 10.57
N THR A 26 1.25 10.43 11.56
CA THR A 26 2.59 9.89 11.33
C THR A 26 2.44 8.41 11.00
N PRO A 27 2.92 7.94 9.85
CA PRO A 27 2.81 6.53 9.51
C PRO A 27 3.63 5.68 10.46
N THR A 28 3.12 4.53 10.83
CA THR A 28 3.87 3.52 11.54
C THR A 28 4.76 2.78 10.55
N GLU A 29 6.06 2.81 10.76
CA GLU A 29 7.01 2.02 9.98
C GLU A 29 6.87 0.55 10.39
N ILE A 30 6.66 -0.32 9.40
CA ILE A 30 6.52 -1.76 9.58
C ILE A 30 7.52 -2.50 8.70
N THR A 31 7.77 -3.74 9.08
CA THR A 31 8.60 -4.69 8.36
C THR A 31 7.73 -5.75 7.66
N TRP A 32 8.31 -6.56 6.82
CA TRP A 32 7.63 -7.69 6.18
C TRP A 32 7.18 -8.75 7.18
N ASP A 33 7.92 -8.93 8.28
CA ASP A 33 7.53 -9.86 9.36
C ASP A 33 6.25 -9.43 10.07
N ASP A 34 5.96 -8.13 10.13
CA ASP A 34 4.74 -7.60 10.74
C ASP A 34 3.47 -7.95 9.95
N LEU A 35 3.59 -8.34 8.68
CA LEU A 35 2.49 -8.82 7.85
C LEU A 35 2.00 -10.20 8.29
N ILE A 36 2.86 -10.99 8.93
CA ILE A 36 2.51 -12.30 9.45
C ILE A 36 1.85 -12.13 10.82
N PRO A 37 0.69 -12.77 11.09
CA PRO A 37 0.08 -12.70 12.41
C PRO A 37 1.02 -13.23 13.50
N PRO A 38 1.03 -12.63 14.70
CA PRO A 38 1.87 -13.10 15.81
C PRO A 38 1.67 -14.59 16.10
N GLY A 39 2.77 -15.34 16.15
CA GLY A 39 2.75 -16.79 16.42
C GLY A 39 2.47 -17.69 15.22
N VAL A 40 2.26 -17.11 14.05
CA VAL A 40 2.17 -17.86 12.78
C VAL A 40 3.58 -17.96 12.19
N PRO A 41 4.06 -19.15 11.82
CA PRO A 41 5.35 -19.29 11.14
C PRO A 41 5.27 -18.77 9.71
N TYR A 42 6.44 -18.44 9.13
CA TYR A 42 6.55 -18.15 7.70
C TYR A 42 6.03 -19.35 6.89
N SER A 43 5.32 -19.07 5.80
CA SER A 43 4.74 -20.12 4.95
C SER A 43 5.79 -20.84 4.14
N GLU A 44 5.61 -22.15 3.96
CA GLU A 44 6.48 -23.01 3.18
C GLU A 44 5.81 -23.43 1.88
N ILE A 45 6.62 -23.66 0.83
CA ILE A 45 6.15 -24.27 -0.42
C ILE A 45 6.05 -25.77 -0.19
N ILE A 46 4.83 -26.32 -0.37
CA ILE A 46 4.52 -27.73 -0.15
C ILE A 46 4.27 -28.51 -1.45
N GLY A 47 4.27 -27.83 -2.59
CA GLY A 47 4.09 -28.44 -3.91
C GLY A 47 4.51 -27.54 -5.05
N GLU A 48 4.77 -28.14 -6.21
CA GLU A 48 5.30 -27.42 -7.39
C GLU A 48 4.28 -26.43 -7.98
N GLY A 49 2.97 -26.69 -7.81
CA GLY A 49 1.91 -25.83 -8.32
C GLY A 49 1.86 -25.77 -9.85
N GLU A 50 1.50 -24.61 -10.39
CA GLU A 50 1.30 -24.39 -11.81
C GLU A 50 2.26 -23.32 -12.34
N ILE A 51 2.70 -23.50 -13.59
CA ILE A 51 3.45 -22.49 -14.34
C ILE A 51 2.50 -21.90 -15.39
N ASP A 52 2.23 -20.61 -15.29
CA ASP A 52 1.54 -19.85 -16.33
C ASP A 52 2.56 -19.49 -17.42
N GLU A 53 2.63 -20.30 -18.46
CA GLU A 53 3.59 -20.11 -19.57
C GLU A 53 3.35 -18.83 -20.37
N LEU A 54 2.13 -18.26 -20.33
CA LEU A 54 1.80 -17.04 -21.08
C LEU A 54 2.37 -15.80 -20.41
N ASN A 55 2.37 -15.79 -19.07
CA ASN A 55 2.83 -14.67 -18.27
C ASN A 55 4.21 -14.91 -17.63
N ASP A 56 4.79 -16.10 -17.82
CA ASP A 56 6.03 -16.55 -17.19
C ASP A 56 5.98 -16.47 -15.65
N VAL A 57 4.83 -16.85 -15.08
CA VAL A 57 4.56 -16.78 -13.65
C VAL A 57 4.48 -18.17 -13.06
N TRP A 58 5.30 -18.46 -12.05
CA TRP A 58 5.20 -19.68 -11.25
C TRP A 58 4.30 -19.46 -10.03
N ARG A 59 3.28 -20.31 -9.88
CA ARG A 59 2.34 -20.31 -8.75
C ARG A 59 2.51 -21.58 -7.92
N PRO A 60 3.46 -21.64 -6.98
CA PRO A 60 3.67 -22.80 -6.13
C PRO A 60 2.49 -23.01 -5.18
N ILE A 61 2.36 -24.22 -4.67
CA ILE A 61 1.41 -24.52 -3.60
C ILE A 61 2.07 -24.22 -2.26
N PHE A 62 1.52 -23.28 -1.52
CA PHE A 62 1.94 -22.94 -0.17
C PHE A 62 1.11 -23.70 0.88
N ASP A 63 1.63 -23.78 2.10
CA ASP A 63 0.87 -24.23 3.25
C ASP A 63 -0.23 -23.20 3.65
N ASP A 64 -1.10 -23.57 4.60
CA ASP A 64 -2.21 -22.71 5.06
C ASP A 64 -1.76 -21.40 5.74
N ASN A 65 -0.47 -21.24 6.05
CA ASN A 65 0.03 -20.01 6.65
C ASN A 65 0.11 -18.88 5.63
N ALA A 66 0.24 -19.19 4.35
CA ALA A 66 0.35 -18.22 3.25
C ALA A 66 -0.81 -17.22 3.17
N ILE A 67 -1.99 -17.63 3.60
CA ILE A 67 -3.21 -16.78 3.54
C ILE A 67 -3.63 -16.23 4.89
N LYS A 68 -2.85 -16.47 5.96
CA LYS A 68 -3.10 -15.87 7.26
C LYS A 68 -2.60 -14.43 7.28
N LEU A 69 -3.51 -13.51 7.54
CA LEU A 69 -3.26 -12.07 7.51
C LEU A 69 -3.29 -11.47 8.90
N ASN A 70 -2.39 -10.52 9.16
CA ASN A 70 -2.38 -9.74 10.40
C ASN A 70 -3.48 -8.67 10.35
N THR A 71 -4.64 -8.98 10.93
CA THR A 71 -5.82 -8.09 10.91
C THR A 71 -5.62 -6.79 11.71
N SER A 72 -4.59 -6.69 12.56
CA SER A 72 -4.29 -5.44 13.27
C SER A 72 -3.80 -4.33 12.33
N LEU A 73 -3.41 -4.68 11.11
CA LEU A 73 -3.00 -3.73 10.07
C LEU A 73 -4.17 -3.19 9.25
N ASN A 74 -5.40 -3.67 9.47
CA ASN A 74 -6.57 -3.15 8.77
C ASN A 74 -6.81 -1.68 9.13
N ASP A 75 -6.94 -0.85 8.09
CA ASP A 75 -7.11 0.60 8.18
C ASP A 75 -5.95 1.33 8.89
N ALA A 76 -4.82 0.64 9.10
CA ALA A 76 -3.62 1.25 9.67
C ALA A 76 -2.91 2.13 8.63
N TYR A 77 -2.47 3.31 9.07
CA TYR A 77 -1.61 4.19 8.27
C TYR A 77 -0.16 3.81 8.51
N ILE A 78 0.45 3.21 7.48
CA ILE A 78 1.77 2.56 7.60
C ILE A 78 2.76 3.06 6.56
N LYS A 79 4.02 2.70 6.77
CA LYS A 79 5.12 2.87 5.84
C LYS A 79 5.91 1.57 5.78
N ILE A 80 6.08 1.01 4.58
CA ILE A 80 6.76 -0.26 4.36
C ILE A 80 7.76 -0.14 3.20
N PRO A 81 8.98 -0.72 3.31
CA PRO A 81 9.95 -0.71 2.21
C PRO A 81 9.74 -1.92 1.30
N GLY A 82 10.13 -1.81 0.02
CA GLY A 82 10.11 -2.94 -0.90
C GLY A 82 10.52 -2.59 -2.32
N TYR A 83 10.28 -3.53 -3.23
CA TYR A 83 10.55 -3.38 -4.66
C TYR A 83 9.25 -3.44 -5.44
N ILE A 84 9.20 -2.72 -6.57
CA ILE A 84 8.01 -2.58 -7.39
C ILE A 84 7.99 -3.64 -8.49
N ILE A 85 6.90 -4.40 -8.60
CA ILE A 85 6.54 -5.19 -9.79
C ILE A 85 5.31 -4.51 -10.41
N PRO A 86 5.44 -3.85 -11.56
CA PRO A 86 4.35 -3.09 -12.15
C PRO A 86 3.24 -4.01 -12.65
N ILE A 87 1.99 -3.61 -12.45
CA ILE A 87 0.80 -4.24 -13.04
C ILE A 87 0.30 -3.36 -14.18
N ASP A 88 0.16 -2.06 -13.92
CA ASP A 88 -0.33 -1.11 -14.89
C ASP A 88 0.74 -0.03 -15.16
N MET A 89 1.25 -0.01 -16.40
CA MET A 89 2.22 0.96 -16.88
C MET A 89 1.57 1.83 -17.95
N THR A 90 1.38 3.10 -17.63
CA THR A 90 0.89 4.10 -18.57
C THR A 90 2.02 5.02 -19.02
N GLY A 91 1.77 5.87 -20.02
CA GLY A 91 2.74 6.88 -20.44
C GLY A 91 3.14 7.88 -19.35
N ASP A 92 2.33 7.97 -18.28
CA ASP A 92 2.58 8.87 -17.14
C ASP A 92 3.35 8.17 -15.99
N GLY A 93 3.59 6.86 -16.09
CA GLY A 93 4.24 6.04 -15.07
C GLY A 93 3.36 4.90 -14.54
N ILE A 94 3.66 4.40 -13.34
CA ILE A 94 3.06 3.23 -12.72
C ILE A 94 2.08 3.69 -11.64
N LYS A 95 0.80 3.32 -11.75
CA LYS A 95 -0.24 3.62 -10.77
C LYS A 95 -0.68 2.44 -9.94
N SER A 96 -0.44 1.21 -10.44
CA SER A 96 -0.69 -0.01 -9.68
C SER A 96 0.45 -1.00 -9.84
N PHE A 97 0.83 -1.62 -8.73
CA PHE A 97 1.96 -2.55 -8.68
C PHE A 97 1.84 -3.52 -7.50
N VAL A 98 2.57 -4.61 -7.57
CA VAL A 98 2.83 -5.46 -6.40
C VAL A 98 4.13 -5.00 -5.75
N LEU A 99 4.07 -4.70 -4.46
CA LEU A 99 5.24 -4.46 -3.64
C LEU A 99 5.72 -5.79 -3.06
N VAL A 100 7.04 -6.05 -3.17
CA VAL A 100 7.68 -7.30 -2.78
C VAL A 100 8.87 -7.05 -1.84
N PRO A 101 9.22 -8.02 -0.97
CA PRO A 101 10.25 -7.85 0.05
C PRO A 101 11.70 -7.81 -0.48
N TYR A 102 11.96 -8.39 -1.64
CA TYR A 102 13.31 -8.48 -2.20
C TYR A 102 13.31 -8.37 -3.72
N PHE A 103 14.45 -7.92 -4.23
CA PHE A 103 14.69 -7.78 -5.66
C PHE A 103 14.64 -9.15 -6.37
N GLY A 104 13.95 -9.20 -7.52
CA GLY A 104 13.83 -10.40 -8.32
C GLY A 104 12.80 -11.43 -7.82
N ALA A 105 12.00 -11.08 -6.82
CA ALA A 105 10.82 -11.86 -6.44
C ALA A 105 9.93 -12.09 -7.67
N CYS A 106 9.48 -13.33 -7.87
CA CYS A 106 8.67 -13.78 -9.01
C CYS A 106 9.37 -13.93 -10.36
N ILE A 107 10.66 -13.56 -10.51
CA ILE A 107 11.38 -13.67 -11.80
C ILE A 107 12.49 -14.73 -11.76
N HIS A 108 13.29 -14.76 -10.68
CA HIS A 108 14.48 -15.64 -10.59
C HIS A 108 14.57 -16.42 -9.28
N THR A 109 13.66 -16.15 -8.34
CA THR A 109 13.57 -16.79 -7.03
C THR A 109 12.15 -17.24 -6.78
N PRO A 110 11.94 -18.25 -5.92
CA PRO A 110 10.58 -18.63 -5.54
C PRO A 110 9.79 -17.41 -5.11
N PRO A 111 8.53 -17.25 -5.59
CA PRO A 111 7.71 -16.11 -5.21
C PRO A 111 7.45 -16.15 -3.70
N PRO A 112 7.34 -14.98 -3.04
CA PRO A 112 6.87 -14.91 -1.67
C PRO A 112 5.43 -15.43 -1.56
N PRO A 113 5.01 -15.93 -0.37
CA PRO A 113 3.61 -16.30 -0.16
C PRO A 113 2.69 -15.07 -0.22
N PRO A 114 1.39 -15.24 -0.50
CA PRO A 114 0.43 -14.14 -0.59
C PRO A 114 0.46 -13.13 0.55
N ASN A 115 0.64 -13.59 1.80
CA ASN A 115 0.75 -12.70 2.97
C ASN A 115 2.06 -11.91 3.05
N GLN A 116 2.95 -12.07 2.09
CA GLN A 116 4.18 -11.30 1.91
C GLN A 116 4.17 -10.52 0.59
N LEU A 117 2.99 -10.29 0.02
CA LEU A 117 2.79 -9.52 -1.19
C LEU A 117 1.70 -8.46 -0.96
N VAL A 118 1.98 -7.23 -1.37
CA VAL A 118 1.07 -6.10 -1.18
C VAL A 118 0.69 -5.50 -2.53
N PHE A 119 -0.60 -5.51 -2.88
CA PHE A 119 -1.10 -4.77 -4.03
C PHE A 119 -1.21 -3.29 -3.69
N VAL A 120 -0.53 -2.45 -4.43
CA VAL A 120 -0.47 -1.00 -4.20
C VAL A 120 -1.17 -0.24 -5.32
N THR A 121 -1.95 0.76 -4.93
CA THR A 121 -2.49 1.78 -5.85
C THR A 121 -2.03 3.16 -5.39
N THR A 122 -1.70 4.06 -6.33
CA THR A 122 -1.29 5.43 -6.03
C THR A 122 -1.92 6.43 -7.00
N GLU A 123 -2.27 7.62 -6.49
CA GLU A 123 -2.76 8.72 -7.31
C GLU A 123 -1.63 9.37 -8.14
N ILE A 124 -0.43 9.47 -7.54
CA ILE A 124 0.76 10.04 -8.19
C ILE A 124 1.55 8.88 -8.80
N PRO A 125 1.66 8.81 -10.15
CA PRO A 125 2.37 7.73 -10.80
C PRO A 125 3.84 7.68 -10.39
N TRP A 126 4.35 6.48 -10.11
CA TRP A 126 5.79 6.25 -9.92
C TRP A 126 6.51 6.25 -11.27
N PRO A 127 7.66 6.94 -11.43
CA PRO A 127 8.40 6.98 -12.69
C PRO A 127 8.86 5.58 -13.12
N SER A 128 8.60 5.21 -14.37
CA SER A 128 8.91 3.86 -14.89
C SER A 128 10.40 3.56 -15.02
N GLU A 129 11.24 4.59 -15.13
CA GLU A 129 12.70 4.46 -15.15
C GLU A 129 13.29 3.96 -13.84
N ASN A 130 12.56 4.08 -12.74
CA ASN A 130 12.99 3.73 -11.39
C ASN A 130 12.43 2.39 -10.89
N LEU A 131 12.12 1.47 -11.80
CA LEU A 131 11.53 0.16 -11.48
C LEU A 131 12.36 -0.71 -10.55
N TRP A 132 13.67 -0.54 -10.62
CA TRP A 132 14.61 -1.40 -9.88
C TRP A 132 15.05 -0.80 -8.55
N ASP A 133 14.59 0.41 -8.26
CA ASP A 133 14.91 1.06 -7.01
C ASP A 133 14.07 0.48 -5.86
N ALA A 134 14.70 0.32 -4.72
CA ALA A 134 13.97 0.06 -3.49
C ALA A 134 13.18 1.33 -3.13
N VAL A 135 11.94 1.14 -2.69
CA VAL A 135 11.03 2.25 -2.36
C VAL A 135 10.46 2.12 -0.96
N TRP A 136 10.11 3.27 -0.40
CA TRP A 136 9.17 3.39 0.69
C TRP A 136 7.78 3.64 0.13
N VAL A 137 6.80 2.87 0.58
CA VAL A 137 5.39 3.12 0.28
C VAL A 137 4.67 3.47 1.57
N THR A 138 3.97 4.61 1.57
CA THR A 138 3.21 5.11 2.71
C THR A 138 1.74 5.23 2.34
N GLY A 139 0.85 4.72 3.19
CA GLY A 139 -0.59 4.77 2.95
C GLY A 139 -1.40 3.92 3.91
N VAL A 140 -2.67 3.72 3.58
CA VAL A 140 -3.62 2.93 4.37
C VAL A 140 -3.63 1.48 3.89
N MET A 141 -3.36 0.55 4.82
CA MET A 141 -3.32 -0.89 4.53
C MET A 141 -4.63 -1.59 4.86
N LYS A 142 -4.93 -2.64 4.08
CA LYS A 142 -6.03 -3.59 4.34
C LYS A 142 -5.58 -5.01 4.07
N GLY A 143 -5.93 -5.92 4.96
CA GLY A 143 -5.83 -7.36 4.72
C GLY A 143 -6.92 -7.81 3.75
N GLN A 144 -6.54 -8.15 2.54
CA GLN A 144 -7.46 -8.58 1.49
C GLN A 144 -6.72 -9.48 0.50
N LEU A 145 -7.12 -10.75 0.46
CA LEU A 145 -6.64 -11.66 -0.57
C LEU A 145 -7.16 -11.22 -1.94
N GLN A 146 -6.27 -11.03 -2.88
CA GLN A 146 -6.56 -10.58 -4.23
C GLN A 146 -5.66 -11.26 -5.25
N ALA A 147 -6.26 -11.83 -6.30
CA ALA A 147 -5.52 -12.32 -7.45
C ALA A 147 -5.15 -11.16 -8.39
N THR A 148 -3.91 -11.16 -8.87
CA THR A 148 -3.44 -10.27 -9.93
C THR A 148 -2.81 -11.08 -11.05
N ASP A 149 -2.47 -10.42 -12.17
CA ASP A 149 -1.83 -11.08 -13.32
C ASP A 149 -0.42 -11.61 -12.98
N VAL A 150 0.23 -11.02 -11.97
CA VAL A 150 1.61 -11.35 -11.58
C VAL A 150 1.69 -12.23 -10.33
N ALA A 151 0.77 -12.10 -9.38
CA ALA A 151 0.76 -12.88 -8.14
C ALA A 151 -0.56 -12.75 -7.37
N ASP A 152 -0.80 -13.67 -6.44
CA ASP A 152 -1.86 -13.52 -5.44
C ASP A 152 -1.30 -12.72 -4.26
N THR A 153 -1.97 -11.63 -3.89
CA THR A 153 -1.55 -10.74 -2.80
C THR A 153 -2.44 -10.90 -1.57
N GLY A 154 -1.85 -10.80 -0.38
CA GLY A 154 -2.59 -10.87 0.89
C GLY A 154 -3.06 -9.51 1.39
N TYR A 155 -2.46 -8.44 0.89
CA TYR A 155 -2.74 -7.09 1.34
C TYR A 155 -2.96 -6.15 0.18
N SER A 156 -3.74 -5.10 0.42
CA SER A 156 -3.83 -3.93 -0.44
C SER A 156 -3.41 -2.68 0.32
N LEU A 157 -2.77 -1.73 -0.37
CA LEU A 157 -2.31 -0.47 0.18
C LEU A 157 -2.72 0.68 -0.76
N SER A 158 -3.55 1.58 -0.24
CA SER A 158 -3.82 2.85 -0.91
C SER A 158 -2.73 3.84 -0.55
N ALA A 159 -1.78 4.06 -1.46
CA ALA A 159 -0.59 4.84 -1.19
C ALA A 159 -0.82 6.34 -1.40
N ASP A 160 -0.49 7.13 -0.38
CA ASP A 160 -0.42 8.59 -0.45
C ASP A 160 0.93 9.05 -1.00
N SER A 161 1.99 8.27 -0.76
CA SER A 161 3.32 8.57 -1.30
C SER A 161 4.15 7.32 -1.56
N VAL A 162 4.97 7.41 -2.61
CA VAL A 162 6.04 6.46 -2.93
C VAL A 162 7.33 7.28 -3.03
N SER A 163 8.40 6.85 -2.39
CA SER A 163 9.70 7.53 -2.41
C SER A 163 10.84 6.53 -2.45
N VAL A 164 12.00 6.95 -2.97
CA VAL A 164 13.19 6.10 -3.00
C VAL A 164 13.59 5.73 -1.57
N TYR A 165 13.96 4.46 -1.37
CA TYR A 165 14.57 3.97 -0.14
C TYR A 165 16.06 4.26 -0.19
N GLU A 166 16.54 5.14 0.69
CA GLU A 166 17.96 5.44 0.85
C GLU A 166 18.52 4.58 2.00
N TRP A 167 19.61 3.87 1.71
CA TRP A 167 20.31 2.97 2.66
C TRP A 167 21.16 3.76 3.65
#